data_4c461c8501c32a091e1484004cbb1be5
#
_entry.id   4c461c8501c32a091e1484004cbb1be5
#
_cell.length_a   1.000
_cell.length_b   1.000
_cell.length_c   1.000
_cell.angle_alpha   90.00
_cell.angle_beta   90.00
_cell.angle_gamma   90.00
#
_symmetry.space_group_name_H-M   'P 1'
#
loop_
_entity.id
_entity.type
_entity.pdbx_description
1 polymer ?
#
loop_
_entity_poly.entity_id
_entity_poly.type
_entity_poly.pdbx_seq_one_letter_code
_entity_poly.pdbx_strand_id
1 'polypeptide(L)'
;MGQGDSDEELYRKGGDMNSGAIWTYDMYDWRKFYPDKIDYLLDIGGCVGTASVFFKSICPRAEVIAVEPCKENYELMKVAAGTWDVRCYNMALGNGEDLCFGRMASSKGHRFYTKTEKQWWPEEPEYFVESRTLSQLFKHFKIKGRYIIKVDAEGGERFIFDDKDCIEIVRNSAQFNIELHKGFGGNRELWRDWFALFKDTHRLVHRTIERDGAKSCFEDVEIPNTRWRGEYILLRREQDGI
;
A
#
# COMPACT_ATOMS: atom_id res chain seq x y z
N MET A 1 33.57 11.28 -18.65
CA MET A 1 33.09 10.32 -17.66
C MET A 1 32.15 11.11 -16.77
N GLY A 2 30.84 11.02 -17.05
CA GLY A 2 29.83 11.68 -16.22
C GLY A 2 29.71 10.95 -14.88
N GLN A 3 29.80 11.71 -13.80
CA GLN A 3 29.40 11.22 -12.48
C GLN A 3 27.89 10.89 -12.60
N GLY A 4 27.55 9.60 -12.45
CA GLY A 4 26.16 9.20 -12.27
C GLY A 4 25.62 9.84 -11.00
N ASP A 5 24.42 10.38 -11.10
CA ASP A 5 23.68 10.88 -9.97
C ASP A 5 23.68 9.78 -8.88
N SER A 6 23.91 10.15 -7.63
CA SER A 6 23.84 9.21 -6.51
C SER A 6 22.41 8.67 -6.37
N ASP A 7 22.27 7.46 -5.86
CA ASP A 7 20.94 6.86 -5.61
C ASP A 7 20.01 7.80 -4.84
N GLU A 8 20.58 8.63 -3.94
CA GLU A 8 19.86 9.64 -3.17
C GLU A 8 19.33 10.79 -4.06
N GLU A 9 20.00 11.11 -5.15
CA GLU A 9 19.62 12.15 -6.09
C GLU A 9 18.55 11.68 -7.09
N LEU A 10 18.57 10.38 -7.46
CA LEU A 10 17.49 9.72 -8.20
C LEU A 10 16.20 9.69 -7.40
N TYR A 11 16.28 9.39 -6.09
CA TYR A 11 15.11 9.42 -5.18
C TYR A 11 14.54 10.84 -5.00
N ARG A 12 15.39 11.86 -4.96
CA ARG A 12 14.93 13.27 -4.87
C ARG A 12 14.22 13.75 -6.14
N LYS A 13 14.61 13.30 -7.30
CA LYS A 13 13.97 13.65 -8.58
C LYS A 13 12.61 12.96 -8.76
N GLY A 14 12.35 11.82 -8.12
CA GLY A 14 11.09 11.10 -8.15
C GLY A 14 9.94 11.70 -7.31
N GLY A 15 10.23 12.73 -6.52
CA GLY A 15 9.21 13.62 -5.94
C GLY A 15 8.26 13.01 -4.91
N ASP A 16 8.55 11.84 -4.35
CA ASP A 16 7.74 11.29 -3.27
C ASP A 16 8.08 11.95 -1.94
N MET A 17 7.18 12.81 -1.46
CA MET A 17 7.34 13.47 -0.15
C MET A 17 7.31 12.48 1.03
N ASN A 18 6.89 11.25 0.81
CA ASN A 18 6.82 10.21 1.83
C ASN A 18 8.14 9.42 1.97
N SER A 19 9.07 9.51 1.02
CA SER A 19 10.32 8.75 1.09
C SER A 19 11.11 9.02 2.37
N GLY A 20 11.23 10.29 2.77
CA GLY A 20 11.87 10.68 4.02
C GLY A 20 11.16 10.12 5.27
N ALA A 21 9.83 10.08 5.26
CA ALA A 21 9.05 9.52 6.35
C ALA A 21 9.23 7.98 6.47
N ILE A 22 9.28 7.28 5.35
CA ILE A 22 9.50 5.83 5.32
C ILE A 22 10.87 5.48 5.92
N TRP A 23 11.95 6.09 5.41
CA TRP A 23 13.31 5.76 5.82
C TRP A 23 13.68 6.26 7.22
N THR A 24 13.27 7.47 7.56
CA THR A 24 13.67 8.10 8.83
C THR A 24 12.81 7.61 9.99
N TYR A 25 11.51 7.47 9.77
CA TYR A 25 10.55 7.26 10.86
C TYR A 25 9.92 5.87 10.86
N ASP A 26 10.26 5.00 9.87
CA ASP A 26 9.60 3.70 9.73
C ASP A 26 8.07 3.81 9.86
N MET A 27 7.47 4.56 8.96
CA MET A 27 6.05 4.90 9.04
C MET A 27 5.11 3.68 9.12
N TYR A 28 5.62 2.50 8.81
CA TYR A 28 4.88 1.25 8.88
C TYR A 28 5.24 0.39 10.10
N ASP A 29 6.17 0.84 10.96
CA ASP A 29 6.68 0.11 12.14
C ASP A 29 7.27 -1.28 11.84
N TRP A 30 7.76 -1.48 10.65
CA TRP A 30 8.29 -2.78 10.25
C TRP A 30 9.55 -3.19 11.01
N ARG A 31 10.42 -2.25 11.40
CA ARG A 31 11.60 -2.53 12.23
C ARG A 31 11.24 -3.09 13.59
N LYS A 32 10.14 -2.61 14.16
CA LYS A 32 9.72 -2.97 15.51
C LYS A 32 9.11 -4.36 15.55
N PHE A 33 8.36 -4.72 14.50
CA PHE A 33 7.47 -5.85 14.64
C PHE A 33 8.05 -7.16 14.12
N TYR A 34 8.89 -7.26 13.04
CA TYR A 34 9.19 -8.60 12.52
C TYR A 34 10.34 -8.77 11.53
N PRO A 35 11.56 -8.28 11.70
CA PRO A 35 12.58 -8.37 10.65
C PRO A 35 12.90 -9.81 10.20
N ASP A 36 12.80 -10.80 11.09
CA ASP A 36 13.29 -12.16 10.82
C ASP A 36 12.22 -13.22 10.57
N LYS A 37 10.96 -12.88 10.68
CA LYS A 37 9.86 -13.87 10.70
C LYS A 37 8.82 -13.67 9.60
N ILE A 38 9.07 -12.82 8.62
CA ILE A 38 8.16 -12.56 7.50
C ILE A 38 8.70 -13.25 6.26
N ASP A 39 7.84 -14.03 5.60
CA ASP A 39 8.17 -14.69 4.35
C ASP A 39 7.88 -13.79 3.16
N TYR A 40 6.81 -12.96 3.23
CA TYR A 40 6.36 -12.11 2.12
C TYR A 40 5.93 -10.71 2.57
N LEU A 41 6.29 -9.71 1.76
CA LEU A 41 5.58 -8.44 1.69
C LEU A 41 4.86 -8.34 0.33
N LEU A 42 3.56 -8.06 0.35
CA LEU A 42 2.82 -7.58 -0.81
C LEU A 42 2.58 -6.08 -0.66
N ASP A 43 3.30 -5.29 -1.46
CA ASP A 43 3.20 -3.82 -1.52
C ASP A 43 2.29 -3.42 -2.68
N ILE A 44 1.08 -3.01 -2.39
CA ILE A 44 0.07 -2.58 -3.35
C ILE A 44 0.03 -1.06 -3.40
N GLY A 45 0.26 -0.50 -4.61
CA GLY A 45 0.55 0.91 -4.80
C GLY A 45 2.00 1.21 -4.43
N GLY A 46 2.93 0.48 -5.05
CA GLY A 46 4.37 0.56 -4.78
C GLY A 46 5.00 1.90 -5.18
N CYS A 47 4.30 2.71 -5.98
CA CYS A 47 4.78 3.97 -6.50
C CYS A 47 6.17 3.83 -7.14
N VAL A 48 7.18 4.49 -6.64
CA VAL A 48 8.58 4.36 -7.11
C VAL A 48 9.39 3.30 -6.33
N GLY A 49 8.74 2.50 -5.48
CA GLY A 49 9.35 1.36 -4.79
C GLY A 49 9.99 1.65 -3.44
N THR A 50 9.85 2.85 -2.90
CA THR A 50 10.52 3.26 -1.65
C THR A 50 10.16 2.36 -0.47
N ALA A 51 8.88 2.04 -0.27
CA ALA A 51 8.43 1.18 0.82
C ALA A 51 8.96 -0.25 0.67
N SER A 52 8.91 -0.79 -0.54
CA SER A 52 9.42 -2.12 -0.87
C SER A 52 10.92 -2.25 -0.61
N VAL A 53 11.72 -1.28 -1.03
CA VAL A 53 13.18 -1.25 -0.81
C VAL A 53 13.48 -1.13 0.67
N PHE A 54 12.78 -0.23 1.38
CA PHE A 54 12.95 -0.10 2.82
C PHE A 54 12.66 -1.42 3.54
N PHE A 55 11.53 -2.07 3.24
CA PHE A 55 11.21 -3.36 3.83
C PHE A 55 12.29 -4.41 3.53
N LYS A 56 12.72 -4.51 2.27
CA LYS A 56 13.77 -5.46 1.87
C LYS A 56 15.09 -5.22 2.61
N SER A 57 15.41 -3.95 2.92
CA SER A 57 16.62 -3.61 3.68
C SER A 57 16.60 -4.13 5.11
N ILE A 58 15.42 -4.21 5.74
CA ILE A 58 15.26 -4.70 7.11
C ILE A 58 14.88 -6.18 7.20
N CYS A 59 14.28 -6.74 6.14
CA CYS A 59 13.88 -8.14 6.01
C CYS A 59 14.48 -8.77 4.75
N PRO A 60 15.81 -8.92 4.65
CA PRO A 60 16.48 -9.31 3.40
C PRO A 60 16.10 -10.71 2.90
N ARG A 61 15.59 -11.58 3.78
CA ARG A 61 15.16 -12.94 3.40
C ARG A 61 13.72 -13.00 2.89
N ALA A 62 12.91 -11.99 3.19
CA ALA A 62 11.53 -11.95 2.71
C ALA A 62 11.47 -11.78 1.20
N GLU A 63 10.50 -12.44 0.57
CA GLU A 63 10.14 -12.16 -0.81
C GLU A 63 9.27 -10.89 -0.83
N VAL A 64 9.69 -9.88 -1.59
CA VAL A 64 8.95 -8.62 -1.72
C VAL A 64 8.36 -8.53 -3.11
N ILE A 65 7.06 -8.34 -3.17
CA ILE A 65 6.28 -8.21 -4.41
C ILE A 65 5.60 -6.85 -4.36
N ALA A 66 5.88 -6.02 -5.36
CA ALA A 66 5.30 -4.70 -5.50
C ALA A 66 4.44 -4.62 -6.76
N VAL A 67 3.24 -4.08 -6.64
CA VAL A 67 2.35 -3.80 -7.76
C VAL A 67 2.08 -2.31 -7.84
N GLU A 68 2.23 -1.74 -9.06
CA GLU A 68 2.03 -0.33 -9.34
C GLU A 68 1.32 -0.17 -10.68
N PRO A 69 0.11 0.41 -10.70
CA PRO A 69 -0.66 0.54 -11.92
C PRO A 69 -0.18 1.67 -12.85
N CYS A 70 0.38 2.75 -12.32
CA CYS A 70 0.90 3.84 -13.15
C CYS A 70 2.18 3.40 -13.86
N LYS A 71 2.15 3.42 -15.20
CA LYS A 71 3.27 2.97 -16.03
C LYS A 71 4.57 3.69 -15.71
N GLU A 72 4.52 4.99 -15.57
CA GLU A 72 5.69 5.83 -15.30
C GLU A 72 6.31 5.48 -13.94
N ASN A 73 5.48 5.35 -12.90
CA ASN A 73 5.94 4.96 -11.57
C ASN A 73 6.48 3.53 -11.58
N TYR A 74 5.80 2.60 -12.28
CA TYR A 74 6.25 1.22 -12.42
C TYR A 74 7.65 1.13 -13.06
N GLU A 75 7.92 1.89 -14.12
CA GLU A 75 9.25 1.89 -14.76
C GLU A 75 10.34 2.41 -13.80
N LEU A 76 10.04 3.44 -13.01
CA LEU A 76 10.94 3.93 -11.97
C LEU A 76 11.12 2.90 -10.85
N MET A 77 10.03 2.29 -10.38
CA MET A 77 10.05 1.24 -9.36
C MET A 77 10.88 0.04 -9.80
N LYS A 78 10.70 -0.41 -11.04
CA LYS A 78 11.44 -1.54 -11.61
C LYS A 78 12.95 -1.30 -11.60
N VAL A 79 13.39 -0.08 -11.88
CA VAL A 79 14.82 0.29 -11.86
C VAL A 79 15.30 0.37 -10.41
N ALA A 80 14.62 1.12 -9.56
CA ALA A 80 15.05 1.37 -8.19
C ALA A 80 14.98 0.12 -7.30
N ALA A 81 13.86 -0.59 -7.33
CA ALA A 81 13.60 -1.73 -6.46
C ALA A 81 14.16 -3.06 -7.02
N GLY A 82 14.35 -3.17 -8.34
CA GLY A 82 14.90 -4.37 -8.96
C GLY A 82 16.32 -4.71 -8.49
N THR A 83 17.13 -3.70 -8.15
CA THR A 83 18.48 -3.90 -7.59
C THR A 83 18.47 -4.53 -6.19
N TRP A 84 17.32 -4.49 -5.51
CA TRP A 84 17.09 -5.03 -4.18
C TRP A 84 16.37 -6.39 -4.18
N ASP A 85 16.28 -7.05 -5.35
CA ASP A 85 15.54 -8.31 -5.46
C ASP A 85 14.06 -8.16 -5.07
N VAL A 86 13.44 -7.06 -5.49
CA VAL A 86 12.01 -6.82 -5.39
C VAL A 86 11.36 -7.18 -6.72
N ARG A 87 10.30 -7.98 -6.68
CA ARG A 87 9.52 -8.35 -7.86
C ARG A 87 8.47 -7.29 -8.14
N CYS A 88 8.65 -6.54 -9.22
CA CYS A 88 7.77 -5.43 -9.60
C CYS A 88 6.82 -5.82 -10.73
N TYR A 89 5.54 -5.41 -10.64
CA TYR A 89 4.52 -5.71 -11.64
C TYR A 89 3.66 -4.48 -11.94
N ASN A 90 3.37 -4.25 -13.22
CA ASN A 90 2.44 -3.21 -13.63
C ASN A 90 1.01 -3.76 -13.58
N MET A 91 0.41 -3.69 -12.41
CA MET A 91 -0.93 -4.18 -12.07
C MET A 91 -1.60 -3.27 -11.07
N ALA A 92 -2.93 -3.33 -10.99
CA ALA A 92 -3.74 -2.65 -10.01
C ALA A 92 -4.44 -3.62 -9.05
N LEU A 93 -4.72 -3.18 -7.82
CA LEU A 93 -5.76 -3.77 -6.99
C LEU A 93 -7.12 -3.30 -7.53
N GLY A 94 -8.02 -4.22 -7.80
CA GLY A 94 -9.33 -3.93 -8.34
C GLY A 94 -10.32 -5.08 -8.15
N ASN A 95 -11.35 -5.09 -8.97
CA ASN A 95 -12.38 -6.14 -8.97
C ASN A 95 -12.07 -7.32 -9.90
N GLY A 96 -10.90 -7.33 -10.53
CA GLY A 96 -10.49 -8.35 -11.50
C GLY A 96 -10.82 -8.00 -12.95
N GLU A 97 -11.41 -6.84 -13.22
CA GLU A 97 -11.59 -6.26 -14.55
C GLU A 97 -10.51 -5.21 -14.80
N ASP A 98 -10.11 -5.02 -16.05
CA ASP A 98 -9.16 -3.96 -16.38
C ASP A 98 -9.68 -2.59 -15.95
N LEU A 99 -8.83 -1.85 -15.26
CA LEU A 99 -9.14 -0.49 -14.84
C LEU A 99 -8.68 0.51 -15.89
N CYS A 100 -9.43 1.60 -15.98
CA CYS A 100 -9.07 2.76 -16.76
C CYS A 100 -8.15 3.66 -15.95
N PHE A 101 -7.04 4.10 -16.54
CA PHE A 101 -6.17 5.12 -15.96
C PHE A 101 -6.51 6.48 -16.55
N GLY A 102 -6.70 7.46 -15.70
CA GLY A 102 -6.87 8.85 -16.07
C GLY A 102 -5.95 9.75 -15.26
N ARG A 103 -5.24 10.64 -15.96
CA ARG A 103 -4.40 11.65 -15.32
C ARG A 103 -5.24 12.85 -14.96
N MET A 104 -5.18 13.30 -13.72
CA MET A 104 -5.84 14.55 -13.33
C MET A 104 -4.96 15.74 -13.72
N ALA A 105 -5.64 16.85 -14.07
CA ALA A 105 -4.98 18.11 -14.42
C ALA A 105 -4.10 18.70 -13.30
N SER A 106 -4.29 18.28 -12.04
CA SER A 106 -3.38 18.57 -10.94
C SER A 106 -2.43 17.40 -10.73
N SER A 107 -1.14 17.65 -10.78
CA SER A 107 -0.02 16.71 -10.71
C SER A 107 0.04 15.79 -9.47
N LYS A 108 -1.02 15.68 -8.67
CA LYS A 108 -1.05 14.99 -7.38
C LYS A 108 -2.03 13.84 -7.27
N GLY A 109 -2.65 13.39 -8.36
CA GLY A 109 -3.59 12.29 -8.27
C GLY A 109 -3.72 11.55 -9.59
N HIS A 110 -3.14 10.38 -9.66
CA HIS A 110 -3.54 9.41 -10.64
C HIS A 110 -4.84 8.78 -10.17
N ARG A 111 -5.78 8.53 -11.07
CA ARG A 111 -7.03 7.86 -10.72
C ARG A 111 -7.24 6.64 -11.58
N PHE A 112 -7.68 5.60 -10.90
CA PHE A 112 -8.11 4.36 -11.52
C PHE A 112 -9.60 4.19 -11.29
N TYR A 113 -10.32 3.87 -12.36
CA TYR A 113 -11.77 3.68 -12.32
C TYR A 113 -12.16 2.49 -13.17
N THR A 114 -13.25 1.83 -12.81
CA THR A 114 -13.83 0.75 -13.60
C THR A 114 -14.51 1.29 -14.85
N LYS A 115 -14.72 0.43 -15.84
CA LYS A 115 -15.46 0.82 -17.07
C LYS A 115 -16.85 1.35 -16.77
N THR A 116 -17.50 0.86 -15.72
CA THR A 116 -18.82 1.34 -15.29
C THR A 116 -18.77 2.70 -14.61
N GLU A 117 -17.68 3.04 -13.96
CA GLU A 117 -17.47 4.36 -13.36
C GLU A 117 -17.04 5.42 -14.39
N LYS A 118 -16.68 5.02 -15.61
CA LYS A 118 -16.29 5.93 -16.70
C LYS A 118 -17.31 7.02 -16.96
N GLN A 119 -18.61 6.75 -16.78
CA GLN A 119 -19.67 7.74 -16.98
C GLN A 119 -19.52 9.00 -16.12
N TRP A 120 -18.78 8.93 -15.02
CA TRP A 120 -18.50 10.05 -14.13
C TRP A 120 -17.23 10.83 -14.51
N TRP A 121 -16.48 10.33 -15.51
CA TRP A 121 -15.21 10.88 -15.96
C TRP A 121 -15.30 11.21 -17.45
N PRO A 122 -15.40 12.50 -17.81
CA PRO A 122 -15.61 12.91 -19.20
C PRO A 122 -14.39 12.69 -20.11
N GLU A 123 -13.21 12.46 -19.56
CA GLU A 123 -12.00 12.29 -20.34
C GLU A 123 -11.79 10.83 -20.76
N GLU A 124 -11.30 10.62 -21.97
CA GLU A 124 -10.92 9.29 -22.42
C GLU A 124 -9.75 8.78 -21.59
N PRO A 125 -9.75 7.50 -21.20
CA PRO A 125 -8.63 6.95 -20.44
C PRO A 125 -7.35 6.98 -21.27
N GLU A 126 -6.22 7.31 -20.64
CA GLU A 126 -4.92 7.28 -21.30
C GLU A 126 -4.53 5.84 -21.67
N TYR A 127 -4.85 4.91 -20.81
CA TYR A 127 -4.64 3.46 -21.02
C TYR A 127 -5.46 2.62 -20.06
N PHE A 128 -5.46 1.31 -20.30
CA PHE A 128 -6.02 0.31 -19.39
C PHE A 128 -4.90 -0.41 -18.68
N VAL A 129 -5.15 -0.75 -17.42
CA VAL A 129 -4.24 -1.52 -16.58
C VAL A 129 -4.93 -2.80 -16.10
N GLU A 130 -4.21 -3.92 -16.16
CA GLU A 130 -4.68 -5.18 -15.59
C GLU A 130 -4.95 -4.99 -14.10
N SER A 131 -6.15 -5.37 -13.65
CA SER A 131 -6.45 -5.38 -12.23
C SER A 131 -6.77 -6.78 -11.74
N ARG A 132 -6.48 -6.99 -10.46
CA ARG A 132 -6.79 -8.25 -9.75
C ARG A 132 -7.35 -7.93 -8.37
N THR A 133 -8.24 -8.79 -7.90
CA THR A 133 -8.62 -8.76 -6.48
C THR A 133 -7.43 -9.19 -5.62
N LEU A 134 -7.46 -8.90 -4.33
CA LEU A 134 -6.39 -9.32 -3.42
C LEU A 134 -6.24 -10.86 -3.44
N SER A 135 -7.35 -11.60 -3.49
CA SER A 135 -7.34 -13.07 -3.57
C SER A 135 -6.69 -13.58 -4.86
N GLN A 136 -6.95 -12.90 -5.99
CA GLN A 136 -6.30 -13.24 -7.27
C GLN A 136 -4.80 -12.93 -7.25
N LEU A 137 -4.36 -11.82 -6.63
CA LEU A 137 -2.93 -11.50 -6.45
C LEU A 137 -2.23 -12.58 -5.62
N PHE A 138 -2.83 -12.98 -4.49
CA PHE A 138 -2.29 -14.06 -3.64
C PHE A 138 -2.12 -15.37 -4.39
N LYS A 139 -3.13 -15.76 -5.17
CA LYS A 139 -3.08 -16.96 -6.00
C LYS A 139 -2.03 -16.85 -7.11
N HIS A 140 -1.96 -15.73 -7.77
CA HIS A 140 -1.03 -15.46 -8.88
C HIS A 140 0.43 -15.53 -8.42
N PHE A 141 0.75 -14.88 -7.30
CA PHE A 141 2.09 -14.84 -6.74
C PHE A 141 2.42 -16.03 -5.85
N LYS A 142 1.44 -16.91 -5.58
CA LYS A 142 1.58 -18.10 -4.73
C LYS A 142 2.06 -17.74 -3.32
N ILE A 143 1.58 -16.63 -2.76
CA ILE A 143 1.96 -16.15 -1.42
C ILE A 143 1.52 -17.19 -0.38
N LYS A 144 2.46 -17.58 0.49
CA LYS A 144 2.29 -18.60 1.53
C LYS A 144 3.05 -18.18 2.79
N GLY A 145 2.77 -18.87 3.90
CA GLY A 145 3.48 -18.61 5.15
C GLY A 145 3.04 -17.32 5.80
N ARG A 146 3.99 -16.61 6.40
CA ARG A 146 3.72 -15.39 7.15
C ARG A 146 3.97 -14.15 6.29
N TYR A 147 2.97 -13.30 6.15
CA TYR A 147 3.03 -12.18 5.23
C TYR A 147 2.50 -10.88 5.84
N ILE A 148 3.01 -9.80 5.29
CA ILE A 148 2.53 -8.43 5.48
C ILE A 148 1.89 -7.95 4.18
N ILE A 149 0.83 -7.16 4.30
CA ILE A 149 0.19 -6.48 3.18
C ILE A 149 0.25 -4.98 3.43
N LYS A 150 0.75 -4.21 2.47
CA LYS A 150 0.61 -2.75 2.43
C LYS A 150 -0.29 -2.38 1.27
N VAL A 151 -1.24 -1.51 1.50
CA VAL A 151 -2.18 -1.00 0.49
C VAL A 151 -2.25 0.52 0.55
N ASP A 152 -1.89 1.13 -0.55
CA ASP A 152 -2.02 2.55 -0.82
C ASP A 152 -2.36 2.67 -2.31
N ALA A 153 -3.63 2.40 -2.65
CA ALA A 153 -4.07 2.11 -4.01
C ALA A 153 -4.97 3.21 -4.60
N GLU A 154 -4.97 4.41 -3.99
CA GLU A 154 -5.69 5.60 -4.47
C GLU A 154 -7.16 5.30 -4.88
N GLY A 155 -7.85 4.53 -4.02
CA GLY A 155 -9.26 4.15 -4.15
C GLY A 155 -9.52 2.68 -4.48
N GLY A 156 -8.47 1.88 -4.74
CA GLY A 156 -8.56 0.44 -4.90
C GLY A 156 -8.82 -0.32 -3.59
N GLU A 157 -8.64 0.33 -2.44
CA GLU A 157 -8.78 -0.27 -1.10
C GLU A 157 -10.16 -0.88 -0.88
N ARG A 158 -11.20 -0.26 -1.44
CA ARG A 158 -12.60 -0.70 -1.32
C ARG A 158 -12.82 -2.13 -1.80
N PHE A 159 -12.11 -2.56 -2.84
CA PHE A 159 -12.28 -3.90 -3.42
C PHE A 159 -11.81 -5.04 -2.49
N ILE A 160 -11.08 -4.72 -1.40
CA ILE A 160 -10.71 -5.72 -0.40
C ILE A 160 -11.92 -6.11 0.44
N PHE A 161 -12.79 -5.16 0.75
CA PHE A 161 -13.86 -5.34 1.72
C PHE A 161 -15.14 -5.92 1.11
N ASP A 162 -15.22 -5.95 -0.21
CA ASP A 162 -16.37 -6.50 -0.95
C ASP A 162 -16.24 -8.02 -1.22
N ASP A 163 -15.07 -8.62 -0.94
CA ASP A 163 -14.76 -10.02 -1.23
C ASP A 163 -14.36 -10.77 0.05
N LYS A 164 -15.10 -11.84 0.36
CA LYS A 164 -14.85 -12.68 1.56
C LYS A 164 -13.47 -13.31 1.56
N ASP A 165 -12.96 -13.73 0.42
CA ASP A 165 -11.64 -14.33 0.31
C ASP A 165 -10.55 -13.27 0.57
N CYS A 166 -10.76 -12.03 0.14
CA CYS A 166 -9.89 -10.91 0.43
C CYS A 166 -9.88 -10.58 1.93
N ILE A 167 -11.05 -10.56 2.56
CA ILE A 167 -11.19 -10.34 4.01
C ILE A 167 -10.42 -11.43 4.78
N GLU A 168 -10.57 -12.69 4.40
CA GLU A 168 -9.89 -13.80 5.07
C GLU A 168 -8.37 -13.73 4.90
N ILE A 169 -7.87 -13.28 3.75
CA ILE A 169 -6.46 -13.03 3.54
C ILE A 169 -5.94 -11.95 4.52
N VAL A 170 -6.67 -10.85 4.68
CA VAL A 170 -6.28 -9.81 5.65
C VAL A 170 -6.32 -10.36 7.08
N ARG A 171 -7.34 -11.14 7.45
CA ARG A 171 -7.47 -11.78 8.76
C ARG A 171 -6.29 -12.70 9.11
N ASN A 172 -5.66 -13.29 8.11
CA ASN A 172 -4.51 -14.17 8.26
C ASN A 172 -3.15 -13.46 8.11
N SER A 173 -3.13 -12.16 7.80
CA SER A 173 -1.89 -11.40 7.69
C SER A 173 -1.22 -11.20 9.06
N ALA A 174 0.09 -11.09 9.08
CA ALA A 174 0.83 -10.71 10.27
C ALA A 174 0.62 -9.21 10.59
N GLN A 175 0.55 -8.42 9.52
CA GLN A 175 0.28 -6.99 9.59
C GLN A 175 -0.42 -6.55 8.30
N PHE A 176 -1.35 -5.63 8.44
CA PHE A 176 -2.04 -4.99 7.32
C PHE A 176 -1.93 -3.47 7.46
N ASN A 177 -1.18 -2.87 6.56
CA ASN A 177 -1.03 -1.43 6.45
C ASN A 177 -1.95 -0.93 5.35
N ILE A 178 -2.83 0.01 5.66
CA ILE A 178 -3.76 0.56 4.69
C ILE A 178 -3.84 2.07 4.78
N GLU A 179 -3.72 2.74 3.64
CA GLU A 179 -4.09 4.13 3.49
C GLU A 179 -5.49 4.22 2.87
N LEU A 180 -6.41 4.90 3.56
CA LEU A 180 -7.80 5.07 3.10
C LEU A 180 -7.97 6.42 2.44
N HIS A 181 -8.41 6.41 1.18
CA HIS A 181 -8.62 7.61 0.38
C HIS A 181 -10.09 8.06 0.39
N LYS A 182 -10.30 9.35 0.61
CA LYS A 182 -11.63 9.97 0.57
C LYS A 182 -12.12 10.08 -0.87
N GLY A 183 -13.38 9.76 -1.09
CA GLY A 183 -14.06 9.99 -2.38
C GLY A 183 -14.35 8.73 -3.19
N PHE A 184 -13.85 7.57 -2.80
CA PHE A 184 -14.10 6.30 -3.48
C PHE A 184 -15.16 5.45 -2.77
N GLY A 185 -16.32 6.05 -2.45
CA GLY A 185 -17.43 5.35 -1.80
C GLY A 185 -17.27 5.18 -0.28
N GLY A 186 -16.15 5.60 0.31
CA GLY A 186 -15.92 5.49 1.74
C GLY A 186 -16.41 6.72 2.50
N ASN A 187 -17.41 6.54 3.35
CA ASN A 187 -17.67 7.41 4.47
C ASN A 187 -17.10 6.77 5.74
N ARG A 188 -17.10 7.49 6.87
CA ARG A 188 -16.58 6.99 8.15
C ARG A 188 -17.30 5.77 8.68
N GLU A 189 -18.59 5.66 8.42
CA GLU A 189 -19.40 4.52 8.87
C GLU A 189 -18.94 3.26 8.15
N LEU A 190 -18.70 3.36 6.84
CA LEU A 190 -18.17 2.26 6.05
C LEU A 190 -16.76 1.82 6.53
N TRP A 191 -15.85 2.76 6.82
CA TRP A 191 -14.53 2.43 7.35
C TRP A 191 -14.60 1.77 8.73
N ARG A 192 -15.52 2.21 9.59
CA ARG A 192 -15.79 1.58 10.88
C ARG A 192 -16.24 0.13 10.70
N ASP A 193 -17.15 -0.09 9.77
CA ASP A 193 -17.65 -1.43 9.48
C ASP A 193 -16.54 -2.33 8.91
N TRP A 194 -15.68 -1.79 8.05
CA TRP A 194 -14.52 -2.50 7.53
C TRP A 194 -13.55 -2.91 8.65
N PHE A 195 -13.15 -1.99 9.52
CA PHE A 195 -12.25 -2.34 10.62
C PHE A 195 -12.89 -3.29 11.62
N ALA A 196 -14.20 -3.25 11.80
CA ALA A 196 -14.92 -4.19 12.64
C ALA A 196 -14.78 -5.65 12.17
N LEU A 197 -14.53 -5.88 10.88
CA LEU A 197 -14.26 -7.21 10.32
C LEU A 197 -13.00 -7.87 10.88
N PHE A 198 -12.08 -7.08 11.42
CA PHE A 198 -10.76 -7.56 11.86
C PHE A 198 -10.53 -7.47 13.37
N LYS A 199 -11.48 -6.93 14.14
CA LYS A 199 -11.32 -6.66 15.58
C LYS A 199 -10.99 -7.87 16.45
N ASP A 200 -11.37 -9.06 16.02
CA ASP A 200 -11.11 -10.34 16.71
C ASP A 200 -9.73 -10.91 16.38
N THR A 201 -9.15 -10.55 15.25
CA THR A 201 -7.84 -11.03 14.79
C THR A 201 -6.74 -9.99 14.89
N HIS A 202 -7.09 -8.72 14.77
CA HIS A 202 -6.13 -7.61 14.76
C HIS A 202 -6.54 -6.52 15.77
N ARG A 203 -5.55 -5.75 16.20
CA ARG A 203 -5.76 -4.46 16.85
C ARG A 203 -5.47 -3.36 15.83
N LEU A 204 -6.26 -2.30 15.88
CA LEU A 204 -6.05 -1.12 15.05
C LEU A 204 -5.08 -0.18 15.77
N VAL A 205 -4.04 0.21 15.06
CA VAL A 205 -3.07 1.20 15.52
C VAL A 205 -3.09 2.34 14.50
N HIS A 206 -3.26 3.55 14.96
CA HIS A 206 -3.17 4.74 14.12
C HIS A 206 -1.85 5.45 14.36
N ARG A 207 -1.20 5.86 13.29
CA ARG A 207 -0.01 6.69 13.36
C ARG A 207 -0.33 8.12 12.96
N THR A 208 -0.10 9.06 13.87
CA THR A 208 -0.07 10.47 13.55
C THR A 208 1.40 10.89 13.40
N ILE A 209 1.77 11.41 12.24
CA ILE A 209 3.07 12.05 12.05
C ILE A 209 2.85 13.53 12.35
N GLU A 210 3.35 13.99 13.50
CA GLU A 210 3.41 15.43 13.77
C GLU A 210 4.48 16.06 12.88
N ARG A 211 4.14 17.15 12.19
CA ARG A 211 5.02 17.85 11.24
C ARG A 211 6.33 18.36 11.84
N ASP A 212 6.40 18.46 13.14
CA ASP A 212 7.57 19.01 13.87
C ASP A 212 8.61 17.93 14.26
N GLY A 213 8.54 16.77 13.66
CA GLY A 213 9.64 15.78 13.67
C GLY A 213 9.79 14.95 14.93
N ALA A 214 8.86 14.98 15.86
CA ALA A 214 9.17 14.52 17.19
C ALA A 214 8.39 13.32 17.75
N LYS A 215 7.27 12.87 17.27
CA LYS A 215 6.63 11.69 17.89
C LYS A 215 5.70 10.94 16.93
N SER A 216 6.03 9.69 16.66
CA SER A 216 5.05 8.70 16.26
C SER A 216 4.38 8.18 17.53
N CYS A 217 3.15 8.58 17.76
CA CYS A 217 2.33 7.99 18.81
C CYS A 217 1.56 6.82 18.20
N PHE A 218 1.74 5.64 18.79
CA PHE A 218 0.90 4.48 18.53
C PHE A 218 -0.10 4.41 19.66
N GLU A 219 -1.33 4.66 19.36
CA GLU A 219 -2.42 4.48 20.32
C GLU A 219 -3.35 3.42 19.76
N ASP A 220 -3.81 2.51 20.61
CA ASP A 220 -5.00 1.72 20.32
C ASP A 220 -6.14 2.69 20.11
N VAL A 221 -6.61 2.82 18.90
CA VAL A 221 -7.57 3.87 18.57
C VAL A 221 -8.94 3.24 18.36
N GLU A 222 -9.90 3.76 19.05
CA GLU A 222 -11.26 3.79 18.51
C GLU A 222 -11.20 4.58 17.20
N ILE A 223 -11.83 4.08 16.15
CA ILE A 223 -11.79 4.62 14.78
C ILE A 223 -11.83 6.14 14.80
N PRO A 224 -10.77 6.82 14.38
CA PRO A 224 -10.60 8.22 14.68
C PRO A 224 -11.68 9.07 14.03
N ASN A 225 -12.05 10.12 14.75
CA ASN A 225 -13.04 11.11 14.34
C ASN A 225 -12.49 12.07 13.25
N THR A 226 -11.49 11.64 12.47
CA THR A 226 -10.80 12.49 11.51
C THR A 226 -11.52 12.59 10.18
N ARG A 227 -11.52 13.79 9.60
CA ARG A 227 -12.17 14.12 8.32
C ARG A 227 -11.31 13.80 7.09
N TRP A 228 -10.11 13.19 7.27
CA TRP A 228 -9.06 13.20 6.28
C TRP A 228 -8.52 11.79 5.99
N ARG A 229 -7.81 11.67 4.87
CA ARG A 229 -6.87 10.62 4.51
C ARG A 229 -6.16 10.07 5.75
N GLY A 230 -6.18 8.78 5.97
CA GLY A 230 -5.59 8.16 7.14
C GLY A 230 -4.82 6.90 6.82
N GLU A 231 -3.63 6.82 7.38
CA GLU A 231 -2.84 5.60 7.39
C GLU A 231 -3.20 4.79 8.63
N TYR A 232 -3.51 3.52 8.44
CA TYR A 232 -3.90 2.61 9.51
C TYR A 232 -3.04 1.36 9.47
N ILE A 233 -2.69 0.88 10.65
CA ILE A 233 -1.94 -0.35 10.84
C ILE A 233 -2.79 -1.30 11.65
N LEU A 234 -3.09 -2.47 11.10
CA LEU A 234 -3.72 -3.56 11.81
C LEU A 234 -2.64 -4.59 12.16
N LEU A 235 -2.41 -4.78 13.44
CA LEU A 235 -1.46 -5.74 13.99
C LEU A 235 -2.17 -6.97 14.51
N ARG A 236 -1.68 -8.16 14.17
CA ARG A 236 -2.27 -9.41 14.64
C ARG A 236 -2.14 -9.56 16.16
N ARG A 237 -3.24 -9.91 16.85
CA ARG A 237 -3.30 -9.96 18.33
C ARG A 237 -2.42 -11.03 18.98
N GLU A 238 -2.17 -12.15 18.32
CA GLU A 238 -1.30 -13.22 18.83
C GLU A 238 0.16 -12.81 19.05
N GLN A 239 0.50 -11.58 18.71
CA GLN A 239 1.86 -11.07 18.72
C GLN A 239 2.12 -10.11 19.90
N ASP A 240 1.09 -9.89 20.73
CA ASP A 240 1.20 -9.08 21.94
C ASP A 240 1.90 -9.83 23.11
N GLY A 241 2.41 -11.02 22.86
CA GLY A 241 3.04 -11.92 23.83
C GLY A 241 4.55 -12.01 23.76
N ILE A 242 5.26 -10.91 23.37
CA ILE A 242 6.71 -10.80 23.48
C ILE A 242 7.09 -9.61 24.33
#